data_b65eebf43e45b13ef17e413abccae717
#
_entry.id   b65eebf43e45b13ef17e413abccae717
#
_cell.length_a   1.000
_cell.length_b   1.000
_cell.length_c   1.000
_cell.angle_alpha   90.00
_cell.angle_beta   90.00
_cell.angle_gamma   90.00
#
_symmetry.space_group_name_H-M   'P 1'
#
loop_
_entity.id
_entity.type
_entity.pdbx_description
1 polymer ?
#
loop_
_entity_poly.entity_id
_entity_poly.type
_entity_poly.pdbx_seq_one_letter_code
_entity_poly.pdbx_strand_id
1 'polypeptide(L)'
;AASFVENKQVRLRPHFKNHKRVALAHKQLAAGGCAGMTAATIFEAIALVDGGIEDILIANQVVNATSINLLIELAKRANLRVAIDNIENAKAMAEVAKIHGLEIGVLIDVDIGMGRCGIAPGEAVVNLAKQISLLEGIRFDGLQAYEGHAVGILDTDERESVAISSMQKAINTKKQLEAAGHECRIISGAGTGSFRATGKLEDVSELQIGSY
;
A
#
# COMPACT_ATOMS: atom_id res chain seq x y z
N ALA A 1 7.68 12.05 -13.08
CA ALA A 1 7.35 11.61 -11.72
C ALA A 1 8.60 11.58 -10.83
N ALA A 2 9.72 10.97 -11.26
CA ALA A 2 10.96 10.94 -10.46
C ALA A 2 11.40 12.35 -10.02
N SER A 3 11.45 13.31 -10.92
CA SER A 3 11.76 14.71 -10.60
C SER A 3 10.78 15.37 -9.61
N PHE A 4 9.54 14.88 -9.50
CA PHE A 4 8.57 15.41 -8.54
C PHE A 4 8.92 15.02 -7.09
N VAL A 5 9.47 13.83 -6.88
CA VAL A 5 9.83 13.33 -5.54
C VAL A 5 11.30 13.60 -5.17
N GLU A 6 12.06 14.17 -6.10
CA GLU A 6 13.43 14.61 -5.84
C GLU A 6 13.46 15.62 -4.68
N ASN A 7 14.31 15.37 -3.70
CA ASN A 7 14.42 16.16 -2.47
C ASN A 7 13.16 16.19 -1.58
N LYS A 8 12.24 15.22 -1.73
CA LYS A 8 11.08 15.04 -0.86
C LYS A 8 11.19 13.75 -0.05
N GLN A 9 10.47 13.70 1.06
CA GLN A 9 10.35 12.47 1.87
C GLN A 9 9.46 11.42 1.18
N VAL A 10 8.46 11.85 0.42
CA VAL A 10 7.56 10.96 -0.33
C VAL A 10 8.31 10.24 -1.46
N ARG A 11 8.05 8.95 -1.62
CA ARG A 11 8.66 8.08 -2.63
C ARG A 11 7.60 7.59 -3.63
N LEU A 12 8.06 7.19 -4.81
CA LEU A 12 7.21 6.50 -5.77
C LEU A 12 7.15 5.01 -5.45
N ARG A 13 5.98 4.42 -5.65
CA ARG A 13 5.79 2.97 -5.67
C ARG A 13 4.98 2.61 -6.93
N PRO A 14 5.62 2.62 -8.11
CA PRO A 14 4.93 2.49 -9.39
C PRO A 14 4.10 1.22 -9.47
N HIS A 15 2.93 1.31 -10.11
CA HIS A 15 1.98 0.22 -10.18
C HIS A 15 2.17 -0.64 -11.43
N PHE A 16 2.52 -1.90 -11.23
CA PHE A 16 2.84 -2.88 -12.28
C PHE A 16 1.66 -3.23 -13.19
N LYS A 17 0.41 -3.11 -12.68
CA LYS A 17 -0.83 -3.52 -13.40
C LYS A 17 -1.00 -2.92 -14.79
N ASN A 18 -0.44 -1.74 -15.04
CA ASN A 18 -0.64 -1.04 -16.31
C ASN A 18 0.13 -1.66 -17.47
N HIS A 19 1.37 -2.06 -17.24
CA HIS A 19 2.24 -2.56 -18.29
C HIS A 19 2.59 -4.05 -18.14
N LYS A 20 2.56 -4.59 -16.93
CA LYS A 20 2.86 -6.01 -16.60
C LYS A 20 4.16 -6.54 -17.23
N ARG A 21 5.18 -5.66 -17.34
CA ARG A 21 6.48 -5.97 -17.92
C ARG A 21 7.60 -5.66 -16.96
N VAL A 22 8.34 -6.69 -16.54
CA VAL A 22 9.46 -6.60 -15.61
C VAL A 22 10.54 -5.62 -16.10
N ALA A 23 10.86 -5.65 -17.41
CA ALA A 23 11.84 -4.71 -17.98
C ALA A 23 11.43 -3.22 -17.83
N LEU A 24 10.13 -2.91 -17.86
CA LEU A 24 9.65 -1.55 -17.59
C LEU A 24 9.69 -1.23 -16.09
N ALA A 25 9.38 -2.19 -15.22
CA ALA A 25 9.51 -2.03 -13.78
C ALA A 25 10.96 -1.69 -13.38
N HIS A 26 11.94 -2.41 -13.93
CA HIS A 26 13.36 -2.07 -13.72
C HIS A 26 13.70 -0.65 -14.20
N LYS A 27 13.20 -0.22 -15.36
CA LYS A 27 13.41 1.16 -15.84
C LYS A 27 12.80 2.20 -14.91
N GLN A 28 11.63 1.92 -14.33
CA GLN A 28 10.98 2.81 -13.36
C GLN A 28 11.81 2.92 -12.08
N LEU A 29 12.29 1.80 -11.53
CA LEU A 29 13.16 1.78 -10.35
C LEU A 29 14.48 2.52 -10.62
N ALA A 30 15.10 2.27 -11.77
CA ALA A 30 16.34 2.91 -12.18
C ALA A 30 16.22 4.43 -12.40
N ALA A 31 15.02 4.94 -12.69
CA ALA A 31 14.76 6.36 -12.80
C ALA A 31 14.85 7.12 -11.46
N GLY A 32 14.91 6.39 -10.35
CA GLY A 32 15.10 6.91 -8.99
C GLY A 32 13.82 7.35 -8.30
N GLY A 33 13.95 7.64 -7.00
CA GLY A 33 12.85 8.10 -6.16
C GLY A 33 11.83 7.02 -5.78
N CYS A 34 12.08 5.74 -6.11
CA CYS A 34 11.17 4.64 -5.81
C CYS A 34 11.48 3.96 -4.46
N ALA A 35 10.42 3.54 -3.76
CA ALA A 35 10.48 2.69 -2.57
C ALA A 35 10.40 1.19 -2.93
N GLY A 36 9.92 0.85 -4.11
CA GLY A 36 9.65 -0.49 -4.62
C GLY A 36 8.56 -0.45 -5.67
N MET A 37 7.87 -1.58 -5.90
CA MET A 37 6.79 -1.70 -6.87
C MET A 37 5.45 -2.03 -6.19
N THR A 38 4.34 -1.67 -6.85
CA THR A 38 3.00 -2.09 -6.46
C THR A 38 2.47 -3.15 -7.42
N ALA A 39 1.98 -4.26 -6.89
CA ALA A 39 1.25 -5.30 -7.59
C ALA A 39 -0.25 -5.22 -7.27
N ALA A 40 -1.13 -5.49 -8.24
CA ALA A 40 -2.56 -5.59 -8.01
C ALA A 40 -2.97 -6.99 -7.56
N THR A 41 -2.18 -8.01 -7.85
CA THR A 41 -2.49 -9.41 -7.56
C THR A 41 -1.24 -10.18 -7.16
N ILE A 42 -1.45 -11.34 -6.53
CA ILE A 42 -0.36 -12.27 -6.19
C ILE A 42 0.42 -12.71 -7.45
N PHE A 43 -0.25 -12.88 -8.57
CA PHE A 43 0.39 -13.29 -9.84
C PHE A 43 1.29 -12.18 -10.41
N GLU A 44 0.92 -10.93 -10.25
CA GLU A 44 1.80 -9.80 -10.59
C GLU A 44 3.01 -9.74 -9.66
N ALA A 45 2.84 -10.04 -8.38
CA ALA A 45 3.93 -10.13 -7.43
C ALA A 45 4.90 -11.27 -7.77
N ILE A 46 4.40 -12.44 -8.19
CA ILE A 46 5.24 -13.55 -8.68
C ILE A 46 6.13 -13.07 -9.83
N ALA A 47 5.54 -12.42 -10.83
CA ALA A 47 6.31 -11.94 -12.00
C ALA A 47 7.38 -10.91 -11.60
N LEU A 48 7.10 -10.05 -10.61
CA LEU A 48 8.06 -9.08 -10.08
C LEU A 48 9.21 -9.76 -9.33
N VAL A 49 8.90 -10.70 -8.42
CA VAL A 49 9.91 -11.45 -7.65
C VAL A 49 10.78 -12.31 -8.57
N ASP A 50 10.18 -13.02 -9.52
CA ASP A 50 10.92 -13.80 -10.52
C ASP A 50 11.79 -12.93 -11.41
N GLY A 51 11.39 -11.68 -11.60
CA GLY A 51 12.17 -10.64 -12.27
C GLY A 51 13.23 -9.97 -11.41
N GLY A 52 13.46 -10.40 -10.16
CA GLY A 52 14.50 -9.86 -9.27
C GLY A 52 14.14 -8.53 -8.60
N ILE A 53 12.85 -8.21 -8.45
CA ILE A 53 12.39 -7.03 -7.70
C ILE A 53 12.10 -7.44 -6.26
N GLU A 54 12.76 -6.79 -5.31
CA GLU A 54 12.84 -7.23 -3.91
C GLU A 54 11.90 -6.50 -2.94
N ASP A 55 11.33 -5.35 -3.30
CA ASP A 55 10.36 -4.63 -2.45
C ASP A 55 9.04 -4.44 -3.19
N ILE A 56 7.99 -5.12 -2.70
CA ILE A 56 6.70 -5.19 -3.36
C ILE A 56 5.56 -4.99 -2.36
N LEU A 57 4.63 -4.09 -2.71
CA LEU A 57 3.34 -3.96 -2.06
C LEU A 57 2.27 -4.62 -2.93
N ILE A 58 1.59 -5.63 -2.42
CA ILE A 58 0.37 -6.16 -3.03
C ILE A 58 -0.79 -5.29 -2.53
N ALA A 59 -1.22 -4.34 -3.36
CA ALA A 59 -2.25 -3.37 -3.03
C ALA A 59 -3.67 -3.94 -3.20
N ASN A 60 -3.88 -5.14 -2.66
CA ASN A 60 -5.15 -5.86 -2.68
C ASN A 60 -5.13 -6.94 -1.59
N GLN A 61 -6.30 -7.40 -1.18
CA GLN A 61 -6.45 -8.44 -0.16
C GLN A 61 -6.11 -9.83 -0.73
N VAL A 62 -5.29 -10.58 -0.02
CA VAL A 62 -4.91 -11.97 -0.34
C VAL A 62 -5.63 -12.89 0.64
N VAL A 63 -6.79 -13.43 0.24
CA VAL A 63 -7.73 -14.06 1.19
C VAL A 63 -7.84 -15.58 1.11
N ASN A 64 -7.60 -16.21 -0.05
CA ASN A 64 -7.72 -17.66 -0.15
C ASN A 64 -6.42 -18.38 0.20
N ALA A 65 -6.54 -19.59 0.72
CA ALA A 65 -5.40 -20.38 1.23
C ALA A 65 -4.29 -20.58 0.17
N THR A 66 -4.65 -20.83 -1.08
CA THR A 66 -3.67 -21.00 -2.17
C THR A 66 -2.85 -19.73 -2.37
N SER A 67 -3.51 -18.56 -2.40
CA SER A 67 -2.83 -17.27 -2.57
C SER A 67 -1.99 -16.89 -1.35
N ILE A 68 -2.44 -17.23 -0.14
CA ILE A 68 -1.66 -17.05 1.10
C ILE A 68 -0.39 -17.92 1.04
N ASN A 69 -0.48 -19.19 0.64
CA ASN A 69 0.71 -20.04 0.49
C ASN A 69 1.68 -19.47 -0.56
N LEU A 70 1.19 -18.97 -1.69
CA LEU A 70 2.03 -18.28 -2.68
C LEU A 70 2.70 -17.03 -2.11
N LEU A 71 1.97 -16.23 -1.32
CA LEU A 71 2.52 -15.05 -0.65
C LEU A 71 3.68 -15.44 0.28
N ILE A 72 3.54 -16.52 1.04
CA ILE A 72 4.58 -17.05 1.93
C ILE A 72 5.82 -17.47 1.13
N GLU A 73 5.64 -18.20 0.03
CA GLU A 73 6.77 -18.59 -0.83
C GLU A 73 7.50 -17.38 -1.43
N LEU A 74 6.79 -16.34 -1.81
CA LEU A 74 7.39 -15.10 -2.29
C LEU A 74 8.13 -14.34 -1.18
N ALA A 75 7.59 -14.32 0.04
CA ALA A 75 8.18 -13.64 1.19
C ALA A 75 9.55 -14.23 1.62
N LYS A 76 9.86 -15.45 1.22
CA LYS A 76 11.20 -16.04 1.38
C LYS A 76 12.26 -15.38 0.49
N ARG A 77 11.83 -14.67 -0.55
CA ARG A 77 12.68 -14.15 -1.64
C ARG A 77 12.65 -12.63 -1.76
N ALA A 78 11.63 -11.98 -1.18
CA ALA A 78 11.42 -10.54 -1.31
C ALA A 78 10.77 -9.95 -0.06
N ASN A 79 10.98 -8.66 0.17
CA ASN A 79 10.28 -7.88 1.19
C ASN A 79 8.87 -7.57 0.71
N LEU A 80 7.89 -8.30 1.24
CA LEU A 80 6.50 -8.16 0.83
C LEU A 80 5.68 -7.40 1.86
N ARG A 81 4.80 -6.56 1.34
CA ARG A 81 3.68 -5.97 2.07
C ARG A 81 2.38 -6.32 1.36
N VAL A 82 1.31 -6.46 2.11
CA VAL A 82 -0.02 -6.75 1.57
C VAL A 82 -1.08 -5.89 2.23
N ALA A 83 -2.07 -5.46 1.46
CA ALA A 83 -3.22 -4.74 1.99
C ALA A 83 -4.18 -5.70 2.70
N ILE A 84 -4.70 -5.31 3.85
CA ILE A 84 -5.70 -6.04 4.63
C ILE A 84 -6.79 -5.10 5.13
N ASP A 85 -7.99 -5.61 5.30
CA ASP A 85 -9.13 -4.87 5.85
C ASP A 85 -10.00 -5.73 6.81
N ASN A 86 -9.51 -6.93 7.14
CA ASN A 86 -10.24 -7.87 7.98
C ASN A 86 -9.29 -8.67 8.87
N ILE A 87 -9.66 -8.84 10.15
CA ILE A 87 -8.82 -9.54 11.12
C ILE A 87 -8.72 -11.05 10.84
N GLU A 88 -9.76 -11.68 10.32
CA GLU A 88 -9.71 -13.12 10.01
C GLU A 88 -8.74 -13.41 8.86
N ASN A 89 -8.66 -12.51 7.87
CA ASN A 89 -7.66 -12.58 6.82
C ASN A 89 -6.23 -12.38 7.40
N ALA A 90 -6.06 -11.43 8.31
CA ALA A 90 -4.79 -11.20 8.99
C ALA A 90 -4.34 -12.43 9.80
N LYS A 91 -5.27 -13.05 10.56
CA LYS A 91 -5.00 -14.29 11.33
C LYS A 91 -4.57 -15.45 10.44
N ALA A 92 -5.31 -15.68 9.34
CA ALA A 92 -4.98 -16.77 8.41
C ALA A 92 -3.57 -16.59 7.80
N MET A 93 -3.19 -15.36 7.48
CA MET A 93 -1.87 -15.03 6.96
C MET A 93 -0.79 -15.18 8.02
N ALA A 94 -1.04 -14.68 9.23
CA ALA A 94 -0.14 -14.75 10.38
C ALA A 94 0.20 -16.20 10.76
N GLU A 95 -0.80 -17.07 10.81
CA GLU A 95 -0.63 -18.48 11.12
C GLU A 95 0.34 -19.17 10.17
N VAL A 96 0.14 -18.98 8.85
CA VAL A 96 1.03 -19.61 7.86
C VAL A 96 2.42 -18.99 7.89
N ALA A 97 2.53 -17.67 8.03
CA ALA A 97 3.81 -16.97 8.11
C ALA A 97 4.62 -17.44 9.33
N LYS A 98 3.97 -17.56 10.50
CA LYS A 98 4.58 -18.07 11.74
C LYS A 98 5.14 -19.48 11.57
N ILE A 99 4.40 -20.40 10.95
CA ILE A 99 4.86 -21.78 10.68
C ILE A 99 6.16 -21.80 9.89
N HIS A 100 6.33 -20.82 8.96
CA HIS A 100 7.53 -20.71 8.13
C HIS A 100 8.62 -19.81 8.74
N GLY A 101 8.44 -19.28 9.95
CA GLY A 101 9.39 -18.37 10.60
C GLY A 101 9.56 -17.05 9.86
N LEU A 102 8.51 -16.57 9.19
CA LEU A 102 8.48 -15.34 8.42
C LEU A 102 7.66 -14.27 9.10
N GLU A 103 7.92 -13.00 8.73
CA GLU A 103 7.12 -11.86 9.12
C GLU A 103 6.77 -11.05 7.88
N ILE A 104 5.46 -10.92 7.58
CA ILE A 104 4.95 -10.18 6.43
C ILE A 104 4.46 -8.82 6.88
N GLY A 105 4.89 -7.75 6.18
CA GLY A 105 4.37 -6.42 6.40
C GLY A 105 2.91 -6.31 5.95
N VAL A 106 2.07 -5.62 6.74
CA VAL A 106 0.69 -5.36 6.35
C VAL A 106 0.37 -3.88 6.41
N LEU A 107 -0.37 -3.40 5.41
CA LEU A 107 -1.00 -2.09 5.41
C LEU A 107 -2.51 -2.28 5.58
N ILE A 108 -3.11 -1.58 6.54
CA ILE A 108 -4.57 -1.56 6.65
C ILE A 108 -5.14 -0.71 5.52
N ASP A 109 -6.01 -1.31 4.71
CA ASP A 109 -6.71 -0.61 3.64
C ASP A 109 -7.84 0.22 4.25
N VAL A 110 -7.82 1.53 3.97
CA VAL A 110 -8.75 2.51 4.52
C VAL A 110 -9.63 3.07 3.42
N ASP A 111 -10.94 2.93 3.53
CA ASP A 111 -11.86 3.57 2.61
C ASP A 111 -11.95 5.08 2.87
N ILE A 112 -11.21 5.84 2.09
CA ILE A 112 -11.21 7.30 2.16
C ILE A 112 -12.25 7.98 1.25
N GLY A 113 -13.14 7.18 0.64
CA GLY A 113 -14.26 7.67 -0.16
C GLY A 113 -14.46 6.97 -1.49
N MET A 114 -13.66 5.93 -1.79
CA MET A 114 -13.81 5.17 -3.03
C MET A 114 -14.95 4.14 -2.96
N GLY A 115 -15.28 3.61 -1.77
CA GLY A 115 -16.35 2.63 -1.57
C GLY A 115 -16.08 1.28 -2.27
N ARG A 116 -14.82 0.88 -2.38
CA ARG A 116 -14.43 -0.37 -3.07
C ARG A 116 -14.08 -1.49 -2.10
N CYS A 117 -13.12 -1.27 -1.26
CA CYS A 117 -12.64 -2.13 -0.19
C CYS A 117 -12.02 -1.25 0.89
N GLY A 118 -11.55 -1.86 1.96
CA GLY A 118 -11.04 -1.13 3.12
C GLY A 118 -12.10 -0.89 4.20
N ILE A 119 -11.63 -0.53 5.38
CA ILE A 119 -12.47 -0.22 6.53
C ILE A 119 -12.60 1.29 6.73
N ALA A 120 -13.62 1.69 7.50
CA ALA A 120 -13.85 3.09 7.82
C ALA A 120 -12.62 3.70 8.52
N PRO A 121 -12.23 4.95 8.17
CA PRO A 121 -11.11 5.64 8.82
C PRO A 121 -11.39 5.90 10.30
N GLY A 122 -10.32 6.02 11.08
CA GLY A 122 -10.40 6.33 12.51
C GLY A 122 -10.44 5.09 13.39
N GLU A 123 -11.37 5.03 14.33
CA GLU A 123 -11.41 4.02 15.40
C GLU A 123 -11.39 2.57 14.90
N ALA A 124 -12.06 2.28 13.79
CA ALA A 124 -12.07 0.93 13.20
C ALA A 124 -10.66 0.47 12.82
N VAL A 125 -9.84 1.38 12.25
CA VAL A 125 -8.44 1.11 11.89
C VAL A 125 -7.59 0.91 13.15
N VAL A 126 -7.75 1.74 14.18
CA VAL A 126 -7.03 1.62 15.46
C VAL A 126 -7.33 0.26 16.10
N ASN A 127 -8.59 -0.14 16.12
CA ASN A 127 -9.01 -1.43 16.67
C ASN A 127 -8.43 -2.62 15.87
N LEU A 128 -8.35 -2.52 14.55
CA LEU A 128 -7.73 -3.56 13.74
C LEU A 128 -6.21 -3.61 13.96
N ALA A 129 -5.53 -2.47 13.99
CA ALA A 129 -4.08 -2.39 14.26
C ALA A 129 -3.73 -3.00 15.64
N LYS A 130 -4.53 -2.73 16.67
CA LYS A 130 -4.39 -3.34 17.99
C LYS A 130 -4.52 -4.87 17.95
N GLN A 131 -5.43 -5.40 17.17
CA GLN A 131 -5.58 -6.85 17.03
C GLN A 131 -4.40 -7.46 16.25
N ILE A 132 -3.93 -6.79 15.19
CA ILE A 132 -2.76 -7.20 14.41
C ILE A 132 -1.50 -7.25 15.27
N SER A 133 -1.30 -6.29 16.17
CA SER A 133 -0.11 -6.23 17.04
C SER A 133 0.01 -7.42 18.01
N LEU A 134 -1.04 -8.21 18.17
CA LEU A 134 -1.05 -9.44 18.97
C LEU A 134 -0.72 -10.70 18.15
N LEU A 135 -0.57 -10.57 16.84
CA LEU A 135 -0.33 -11.71 15.94
C LEU A 135 1.16 -11.82 15.62
N GLU A 136 1.73 -13.01 15.80
CA GLU A 136 3.06 -13.33 15.32
C GLU A 136 3.00 -13.73 13.83
N GLY A 137 4.04 -13.37 13.05
CA GLY A 137 4.13 -13.68 11.62
C GLY A 137 3.66 -12.56 10.69
N ILE A 138 3.05 -11.52 11.24
CA ILE A 138 2.75 -10.28 10.49
C ILE A 138 3.16 -9.06 11.29
N ARG A 139 3.44 -7.95 10.58
CA ARG A 139 3.84 -6.67 11.17
C ARG A 139 3.01 -5.54 10.57
N PHE A 140 2.41 -4.73 11.43
CA PHE A 140 1.74 -3.51 10.99
C PHE A 140 2.77 -2.47 10.53
N ASP A 141 2.73 -2.10 9.25
CA ASP A 141 3.63 -1.11 8.65
C ASP A 141 2.95 0.25 8.39
N GLY A 142 1.62 0.27 8.30
CA GLY A 142 0.90 1.52 8.03
C GLY A 142 -0.43 1.34 7.31
N LEU A 143 -0.78 2.33 6.49
CA LEU A 143 -2.07 2.44 5.81
C LEU A 143 -1.92 2.39 4.30
N GLN A 144 -2.85 1.73 3.63
CA GLN A 144 -3.15 1.94 2.22
C GLN A 144 -4.40 2.81 2.12
N ALA A 145 -4.36 3.87 1.33
CA ALA A 145 -5.46 4.80 1.17
C ALA A 145 -5.48 5.35 -0.26
N TYR A 146 -6.44 4.88 -1.07
CA TYR A 146 -6.50 5.25 -2.48
C TYR A 146 -7.74 6.08 -2.79
N GLU A 147 -7.53 7.30 -3.25
CA GLU A 147 -8.55 8.27 -3.65
C GLU A 147 -8.96 8.13 -5.13
N GLY A 148 -9.22 6.90 -5.57
CA GLY A 148 -9.51 6.60 -6.98
C GLY A 148 -10.75 7.29 -7.54
N HIS A 149 -11.72 7.64 -6.72
CA HIS A 149 -12.89 8.42 -7.11
C HIS A 149 -12.55 9.85 -7.56
N ALA A 150 -11.48 10.44 -7.04
CA ALA A 150 -11.02 11.77 -7.45
C ALA A 150 -10.43 11.76 -8.87
N VAL A 151 -9.80 10.67 -9.29
CA VAL A 151 -9.03 10.60 -10.56
C VAL A 151 -9.91 10.84 -11.80
N GLY A 152 -11.22 10.54 -11.72
CA GLY A 152 -12.19 10.76 -12.80
C GLY A 152 -12.72 12.19 -12.92
N ILE A 153 -12.42 13.08 -11.97
CA ILE A 153 -12.88 14.48 -12.00
C ILE A 153 -12.09 15.24 -13.05
N LEU A 154 -12.77 15.87 -14.01
CA LEU A 154 -12.14 16.56 -15.13
C LEU A 154 -11.51 17.89 -14.71
N ASP A 155 -12.22 18.66 -13.88
CA ASP A 155 -11.70 19.90 -13.32
C ASP A 155 -10.51 19.63 -12.41
N THR A 156 -9.41 20.31 -12.64
CA THR A 156 -8.14 20.05 -11.93
C THR A 156 -8.20 20.50 -10.49
N ASP A 157 -8.78 21.66 -10.22
CA ASP A 157 -8.82 22.24 -8.87
C ASP A 157 -9.78 21.43 -7.99
N GLU A 158 -10.93 21.03 -8.54
CA GLU A 158 -11.87 20.14 -7.87
C GLU A 158 -11.23 18.76 -7.59
N ARG A 159 -10.55 18.18 -8.57
CA ARG A 159 -9.85 16.90 -8.42
C ARG A 159 -8.79 16.95 -7.31
N GLU A 160 -7.96 17.99 -7.30
CA GLU A 160 -6.94 18.19 -6.27
C GLU A 160 -7.58 18.38 -4.88
N SER A 161 -8.64 19.18 -4.78
CA SER A 161 -9.38 19.40 -3.53
C SER A 161 -9.98 18.11 -2.98
N VAL A 162 -10.64 17.30 -3.84
CA VAL A 162 -11.20 16.01 -3.45
C VAL A 162 -10.10 15.02 -3.04
N ALA A 163 -8.99 14.96 -3.76
CA ALA A 163 -7.88 14.10 -3.43
C ALA A 163 -7.27 14.45 -2.06
N ILE A 164 -7.02 15.73 -1.80
CA ILE A 164 -6.48 16.21 -0.52
C ILE A 164 -7.45 15.92 0.64
N SER A 165 -8.73 16.27 0.48
CA SER A 165 -9.73 16.05 1.53
C SER A 165 -9.93 14.56 1.85
N SER A 166 -9.85 13.70 0.85
CA SER A 166 -9.89 12.25 1.02
C SER A 166 -8.67 11.74 1.78
N MET A 167 -7.46 12.13 1.36
CA MET A 167 -6.21 11.71 2.01
C MET A 167 -6.11 12.23 3.45
N GLN A 168 -6.72 13.38 3.76
CA GLN A 168 -6.76 13.91 5.13
C GLN A 168 -7.44 12.94 6.11
N LYS A 169 -8.37 12.08 5.64
CA LYS A 169 -8.98 11.03 6.49
C LYS A 169 -7.94 9.99 6.91
N ALA A 170 -7.06 9.58 6.00
CA ALA A 170 -5.97 8.66 6.31
C ALA A 170 -4.93 9.30 7.25
N ILE A 171 -4.57 10.56 7.02
CA ILE A 171 -3.65 11.31 7.87
C ILE A 171 -4.21 11.48 9.29
N ASN A 172 -5.49 11.79 9.42
CA ASN A 172 -6.14 11.88 10.73
C ASN A 172 -6.19 10.51 11.43
N THR A 173 -6.37 9.43 10.66
CA THR A 173 -6.33 8.06 11.18
C THR A 173 -4.92 7.68 11.66
N LYS A 174 -3.87 8.06 10.93
CA LYS A 174 -2.48 7.90 11.38
C LYS A 174 -2.25 8.56 12.73
N LYS A 175 -2.69 9.80 12.93
CA LYS A 175 -2.56 10.50 14.21
C LYS A 175 -3.26 9.77 15.36
N GLN A 176 -4.42 9.15 15.10
CA GLN A 176 -5.13 8.34 16.10
C GLN A 176 -4.37 7.05 16.43
N LEU A 177 -3.79 6.38 15.41
CA LEU A 177 -2.94 5.21 15.59
C LEU A 177 -1.72 5.52 16.47
N GLU A 178 -1.03 6.61 16.18
CA GLU A 178 0.16 7.04 16.91
C GLU A 178 -0.20 7.44 18.36
N ALA A 179 -1.33 8.12 18.57
CA ALA A 179 -1.85 8.42 19.89
C ALA A 179 -2.24 7.17 20.72
N ALA A 180 -2.60 6.09 20.01
CA ALA A 180 -2.88 4.77 20.63
C ALA A 180 -1.63 3.90 20.80
N GLY A 181 -0.43 4.41 20.46
CA GLY A 181 0.85 3.71 20.60
C GLY A 181 1.22 2.79 19.43
N HIS A 182 0.53 2.90 18.29
CA HIS A 182 0.85 2.15 17.07
C HIS A 182 1.61 3.02 16.09
N GLU A 183 2.88 2.70 15.85
CA GLU A 183 3.68 3.39 14.84
C GLU A 183 3.10 3.16 13.43
N CYS A 184 2.82 4.24 12.70
CA CYS A 184 2.31 4.20 11.32
C CYS A 184 3.36 4.81 10.37
N ARG A 185 4.26 3.97 9.89
CA ARG A 185 5.41 4.39 9.06
C ARG A 185 5.04 4.74 7.64
N ILE A 186 3.98 4.14 7.12
CA ILE A 186 3.61 4.24 5.71
C ILE A 186 2.16 4.73 5.59
N ILE A 187 1.94 5.77 4.77
CA ILE A 187 0.68 6.02 4.08
C ILE A 187 0.97 5.89 2.59
N SER A 188 0.46 4.83 1.98
CA SER A 188 0.66 4.52 0.57
C SER A 188 -0.66 4.70 -0.19
N GLY A 189 -0.67 5.53 -1.22
CA GLY A 189 -1.88 5.83 -1.99
C GLY A 189 -1.59 6.61 -3.26
N ALA A 190 -2.51 7.45 -3.63
CA ALA A 190 -2.51 8.23 -4.86
C ALA A 190 -2.55 7.41 -6.16
N GLY A 191 -2.96 8.06 -7.20
CA GLY A 191 -2.85 7.58 -8.58
C GLY A 191 -2.21 8.64 -9.46
N THR A 192 -2.06 8.35 -10.76
CA THR A 192 -1.43 9.30 -11.70
C THR A 192 -2.18 10.63 -11.78
N GLY A 193 -3.50 10.63 -11.58
CA GLY A 193 -4.32 11.84 -11.63
C GLY A 193 -4.27 12.73 -10.37
N SER A 194 -3.82 12.18 -9.22
CA SER A 194 -3.85 12.86 -7.92
C SER A 194 -2.47 13.07 -7.28
N PHE A 195 -1.44 12.36 -7.74
CA PHE A 195 -0.14 12.28 -7.04
C PHE A 195 0.52 13.65 -6.79
N ARG A 196 0.27 14.64 -7.64
CA ARG A 196 0.86 15.99 -7.49
C ARG A 196 0.26 16.74 -6.30
N ALA A 197 -1.02 16.53 -6.02
CA ALA A 197 -1.70 17.10 -4.87
C ALA A 197 -1.37 16.30 -3.60
N THR A 198 -1.62 15.00 -3.64
CA THR A 198 -1.42 14.08 -2.52
C THR A 198 0.04 14.02 -2.06
N GLY A 199 0.99 14.06 -2.98
CA GLY A 199 2.42 14.02 -2.68
C GLY A 199 3.02 15.34 -2.15
N LYS A 200 2.19 16.36 -1.90
CA LYS A 200 2.57 17.56 -1.14
C LYS A 200 2.27 17.43 0.35
N LEU A 201 1.49 16.42 0.74
CA LEU A 201 1.10 16.19 2.13
C LEU A 201 2.23 15.47 2.87
N GLU A 202 2.69 16.04 3.99
CA GLU A 202 3.89 15.58 4.70
C GLU A 202 3.80 14.14 5.21
N ASP A 203 2.59 13.71 5.62
CA ASP A 203 2.38 12.38 6.15
C ASP A 203 2.25 11.28 5.09
N VAL A 204 2.12 11.63 3.81
CA VAL A 204 2.06 10.66 2.71
C VAL A 204 3.48 10.24 2.35
N SER A 205 3.75 8.94 2.45
CA SER A 205 5.09 8.38 2.23
C SER A 205 5.28 7.73 0.87
N GLU A 206 4.20 7.22 0.24
CA GLU A 206 4.31 6.51 -1.04
C GLU A 206 3.18 6.88 -2.02
N LEU A 207 3.56 7.00 -3.30
CA LEU A 207 2.65 7.34 -4.40
C LEU A 207 2.58 6.18 -5.41
N GLN A 208 1.39 5.56 -5.54
CA GLN A 208 1.15 4.37 -6.37
C GLN A 208 0.78 4.74 -7.82
N ILE A 209 1.61 5.54 -8.46
CA ILE A 209 1.38 5.98 -9.84
C ILE A 209 1.48 4.80 -10.82
N GLY A 210 0.68 4.79 -11.89
CA GLY A 210 0.68 3.68 -12.82
C GLY A 210 0.23 3.99 -14.25
N SER A 211 -0.60 5.00 -14.46
CA SER A 211 -1.07 5.39 -15.79
C SER A 211 -0.09 6.40 -16.41
N TYR A 212 0.53 6.04 -17.52
CA TYR A 212 1.48 6.88 -18.27
C TYR A 212 0.98 7.08 -19.70
#